data_4d049c2baeb76889f038c546001a2ed5
#
_entry.id   4d049c2baeb76889f038c546001a2ed5
#
_cell.length_a   1.000
_cell.length_b   1.000
_cell.length_c   1.000
_cell.angle_alpha   90.00
_cell.angle_beta   90.00
_cell.angle_gamma   90.00
#
_symmetry.space_group_name_H-M   'P 1'
#
loop_
_entity.id
_entity.type
_entity.pdbx_description
1 polymer ?
#
loop_
_entity_poly.entity_id
_entity_poly.type
_entity_poly.pdbx_seq_one_letter_code
_entity_poly.pdbx_strand_id
1 'polypeptide(L)'
;MPATSPSQSSASAASAWLSERARALKPSLTLAIAAKAKQLKAEGRDICSLSAGEPDFDTPAFICEAAARALANGQTRYGPAAGEPALREAIAAKLSQENQVPTKPAQVLVTNGGKQALFNLFQVLLQPGDELLLPAPFWLSYPDMAQLAGASVRLIPSDAAGGFRLTPEALDAAIGPASKLLVLNSPSNPTGMVLSRRELEALAAVLRRHPQLLVVCDEIYEFLLAPGHSHHSLAAVAPDLDERILIVGGCAKGWAMTGWRIGWLAGNQSVISAAAALQSQSTSNVCTFAQYGALAAVSGPRDSVLAMAAQFNSRRQRLSDGVRAIPGLQLQPPEGAFYAFPDVSHYGLDSMTLCNRLLDEVGLAVVPGIAFGDDRCIRLSCAAAETTIDDGLERLARFLQAL
;
A
#
# COMPACT_ATOMS: atom_id res chain seq x y z
N MET A 1 47.48 -23.09 -18.00
CA MET A 1 46.82 -21.94 -18.62
C MET A 1 45.76 -21.45 -17.67
N PRO A 2 45.79 -20.21 -17.17
CA PRO A 2 44.78 -19.72 -16.25
C PRO A 2 43.48 -19.41 -17.01
N ALA A 3 42.35 -19.83 -16.44
CA ALA A 3 41.02 -19.54 -16.95
C ALA A 3 40.72 -18.04 -16.85
N THR A 4 40.41 -17.42 -17.98
CA THR A 4 40.01 -16.01 -18.08
C THR A 4 38.61 -15.85 -17.48
N SER A 5 38.49 -15.01 -16.46
CA SER A 5 37.23 -14.57 -15.88
C SER A 5 36.34 -13.90 -16.95
N PRO A 6 35.00 -14.11 -16.96
CA PRO A 6 34.12 -13.44 -17.92
C PRO A 6 34.11 -11.94 -17.63
N SER A 7 34.37 -11.17 -18.69
CA SER A 7 34.65 -9.75 -18.70
C SER A 7 33.48 -8.88 -18.15
N GLN A 8 33.81 -7.91 -17.32
CA GLN A 8 32.97 -6.75 -16.91
C GLN A 8 32.44 -5.89 -18.09
N SER A 9 32.87 -6.17 -19.33
CA SER A 9 32.48 -5.41 -20.53
C SER A 9 31.08 -5.69 -21.07
N SER A 10 30.47 -6.86 -20.78
CA SER A 10 29.14 -7.21 -21.30
C SER A 10 27.98 -6.52 -20.54
N ALA A 11 28.13 -6.25 -19.24
CA ALA A 11 27.14 -5.55 -18.45
C ALA A 11 27.02 -4.06 -18.82
N SER A 12 28.09 -3.41 -19.27
CA SER A 12 28.09 -1.99 -19.65
C SER A 12 27.41 -1.77 -21.01
N ALA A 13 27.57 -2.69 -21.95
CA ALA A 13 26.95 -2.60 -23.28
C ALA A 13 25.41 -2.81 -23.21
N ALA A 14 24.93 -3.75 -22.39
CA ALA A 14 23.51 -4.00 -22.21
C ALA A 14 22.78 -2.81 -21.55
N SER A 15 23.45 -2.06 -20.66
CA SER A 15 22.85 -0.88 -20.02
C SER A 15 22.58 0.27 -21.00
N ALA A 16 23.30 0.33 -22.11
CA ALA A 16 23.10 1.33 -23.17
C ALA A 16 21.79 1.13 -23.95
N TRP A 17 21.20 -0.07 -23.92
CA TRP A 17 19.92 -0.36 -24.58
C TRP A 17 18.70 0.06 -23.75
N LEU A 18 18.90 0.29 -22.46
CA LEU A 18 17.82 0.65 -21.55
C LEU A 18 17.45 2.14 -21.72
N SER A 19 16.14 2.42 -21.68
CA SER A 19 15.69 3.80 -21.59
C SER A 19 16.14 4.46 -20.28
N GLU A 20 16.23 5.79 -20.26
CA GLU A 20 16.56 6.53 -19.02
C GLU A 20 15.60 6.21 -17.88
N ARG A 21 14.31 6.07 -18.18
CA ARG A 21 13.29 5.66 -17.20
C ARG A 21 13.60 4.29 -16.59
N ALA A 22 13.99 3.31 -17.40
CA ALA A 22 14.32 1.98 -16.92
C ALA A 22 15.57 1.97 -16.05
N ARG A 23 16.58 2.81 -16.39
CA ARG A 23 17.82 2.94 -15.60
C ARG A 23 17.60 3.64 -14.26
N ALA A 24 16.61 4.54 -14.18
CA ALA A 24 16.29 5.27 -12.97
C ALA A 24 15.54 4.42 -11.92
N LEU A 25 14.89 3.32 -12.34
CA LEU A 25 14.14 2.45 -11.42
C LEU A 25 15.09 1.65 -10.53
N LYS A 26 14.82 1.69 -9.22
CA LYS A 26 15.53 0.87 -8.24
C LYS A 26 14.73 -0.39 -7.91
N PRO A 27 15.38 -1.54 -7.66
CA PRO A 27 14.68 -2.71 -7.13
C PRO A 27 13.96 -2.39 -5.81
N SER A 28 12.77 -2.96 -5.63
CA SER A 28 12.00 -2.78 -4.39
C SER A 28 12.74 -3.39 -3.21
N LEU A 29 13.10 -2.58 -2.21
CA LEU A 29 13.80 -3.02 -1.00
C LEU A 29 13.00 -4.07 -0.21
N THR A 30 11.68 -3.93 -0.15
CA THR A 30 10.81 -4.91 0.53
C THR A 30 10.84 -6.28 -0.14
N LEU A 31 10.82 -6.30 -1.49
CA LEU A 31 10.91 -7.55 -2.25
C LEU A 31 12.31 -8.17 -2.14
N ALA A 32 13.36 -7.37 -2.11
CA ALA A 32 14.73 -7.85 -1.96
C ALA A 32 14.94 -8.51 -0.59
N ILE A 33 14.46 -7.90 0.50
CA ILE A 33 14.52 -8.47 1.84
C ILE A 33 13.71 -9.76 1.94
N ALA A 34 12.49 -9.76 1.42
CA ALA A 34 11.65 -10.96 1.42
C ALA A 34 12.29 -12.11 0.61
N ALA A 35 12.91 -11.81 -0.54
CA ALA A 35 13.63 -12.79 -1.34
C ALA A 35 14.86 -13.33 -0.61
N LYS A 36 15.67 -12.46 0.03
CA LYS A 36 16.82 -12.87 0.86
C LYS A 36 16.38 -13.76 2.03
N ALA A 37 15.33 -13.37 2.76
CA ALA A 37 14.80 -14.18 3.86
C ALA A 37 14.33 -15.57 3.39
N LYS A 38 13.62 -15.63 2.25
CA LYS A 38 13.17 -16.88 1.64
C LYS A 38 14.35 -17.78 1.21
N GLN A 39 15.39 -17.18 0.62
CA GLN A 39 16.60 -17.89 0.22
C GLN A 39 17.29 -18.48 1.44
N LEU A 40 17.55 -17.69 2.49
CA LEU A 40 18.20 -18.15 3.74
C LEU A 40 17.41 -19.27 4.41
N LYS A 41 16.08 -19.19 4.39
CA LYS A 41 15.22 -20.27 4.90
C LYS A 41 15.35 -21.56 4.06
N ALA A 42 15.45 -21.44 2.73
CA ALA A 42 15.68 -22.57 1.84
C ALA A 42 17.06 -23.21 2.04
N GLU A 43 18.05 -22.43 2.47
CA GLU A 43 19.39 -22.87 2.86
C GLU A 43 19.44 -23.53 4.26
N GLY A 44 18.29 -23.67 4.94
CA GLY A 44 18.17 -24.30 6.24
C GLY A 44 18.39 -23.38 7.45
N ARG A 45 18.52 -22.06 7.24
CA ARG A 45 18.60 -21.12 8.36
C ARG A 45 17.23 -20.94 9.01
N ASP A 46 17.24 -20.80 10.34
CA ASP A 46 16.05 -20.46 11.11
C ASP A 46 15.74 -18.95 10.94
N ILE A 47 14.74 -18.65 10.11
CA ILE A 47 14.33 -17.28 9.78
C ILE A 47 12.91 -17.03 10.26
N CYS A 48 12.76 -16.08 11.18
CA CYS A 48 11.51 -15.44 11.54
C CYS A 48 11.26 -14.24 10.64
N SER A 49 10.06 -14.11 10.04
CA SER A 49 9.75 -12.99 9.14
C SER A 49 8.56 -12.20 9.63
N LEU A 50 8.79 -10.93 9.96
CA LEU A 50 7.78 -9.90 10.20
C LEU A 50 7.81 -8.82 9.09
N SER A 51 8.21 -9.21 7.86
CA SER A 51 8.31 -8.29 6.72
C SER A 51 7.12 -8.35 5.77
N ALA A 52 6.17 -9.29 5.97
CA ALA A 52 5.07 -9.57 5.05
C ALA A 52 4.20 -8.33 4.77
N GLY A 53 3.83 -8.15 3.51
CA GLY A 53 2.92 -7.08 3.07
C GLY A 53 1.55 -7.61 2.66
N GLU A 54 1.17 -8.81 3.10
CA GLU A 54 -0.09 -9.47 2.73
C GLU A 54 -0.67 -10.24 3.90
N PRO A 55 -2.03 -10.38 3.97
CA PRO A 55 -2.66 -11.25 4.96
C PRO A 55 -2.18 -12.70 4.83
N ASP A 56 -2.00 -13.37 5.95
CA ASP A 56 -1.67 -14.80 6.07
C ASP A 56 -2.92 -15.68 6.18
N PHE A 57 -4.03 -15.19 5.64
CA PHE A 57 -5.32 -15.87 5.59
C PHE A 57 -5.62 -16.35 4.17
N ASP A 58 -6.37 -17.43 4.08
CA ASP A 58 -6.91 -17.87 2.80
C ASP A 58 -8.05 -16.97 2.34
N THR A 59 -8.19 -16.84 1.02
CA THR A 59 -9.37 -16.22 0.42
C THR A 59 -10.63 -17.01 0.84
N PRO A 60 -11.72 -16.35 1.29
CA PRO A 60 -12.95 -17.03 1.69
C PRO A 60 -13.50 -17.98 0.60
N ALA A 61 -13.95 -19.17 1.00
CA ALA A 61 -14.34 -20.25 0.10
C ALA A 61 -15.41 -19.82 -0.93
N PHE A 62 -16.41 -19.04 -0.51
CA PHE A 62 -17.49 -18.57 -1.41
C PHE A 62 -16.97 -17.74 -2.59
N ILE A 63 -15.85 -17.00 -2.38
CA ILE A 63 -15.16 -16.21 -3.42
C ILE A 63 -14.45 -17.15 -4.40
N CYS A 64 -13.70 -18.13 -3.88
CA CYS A 64 -13.01 -19.14 -4.69
C CYS A 64 -13.99 -19.93 -5.54
N GLU A 65 -15.12 -20.36 -4.95
CA GLU A 65 -16.19 -21.07 -5.63
C GLU A 65 -16.84 -20.22 -6.74
N ALA A 66 -17.06 -18.92 -6.52
CA ALA A 66 -17.60 -18.03 -7.54
C ALA A 66 -16.67 -17.94 -8.76
N ALA A 67 -15.37 -17.80 -8.54
CA ALA A 67 -14.40 -17.80 -9.63
C ALA A 67 -14.30 -19.16 -10.33
N ALA A 68 -14.33 -20.27 -9.59
CA ALA A 68 -14.33 -21.61 -10.16
C ALA A 68 -15.58 -21.87 -11.03
N ARG A 69 -16.78 -21.43 -10.57
CA ARG A 69 -18.01 -21.50 -11.37
C ARG A 69 -17.90 -20.63 -12.64
N ALA A 70 -17.35 -19.43 -12.54
CA ALA A 70 -17.15 -18.58 -13.71
C ALA A 70 -16.22 -19.24 -14.74
N LEU A 71 -15.11 -19.84 -14.28
CA LEU A 71 -14.18 -20.59 -15.12
C LEU A 71 -14.88 -21.78 -15.81
N ALA A 72 -15.63 -22.58 -15.05
CA ALA A 72 -16.39 -23.73 -15.59
C ALA A 72 -17.47 -23.32 -16.60
N ASN A 73 -18.04 -22.11 -16.45
CA ASN A 73 -19.03 -21.54 -17.35
C ASN A 73 -18.41 -20.79 -18.55
N GLY A 74 -17.10 -20.92 -18.78
CA GLY A 74 -16.44 -20.39 -19.97
C GLY A 74 -16.18 -18.87 -19.91
N GLN A 75 -16.17 -18.25 -18.73
CA GLN A 75 -15.81 -16.84 -18.54
C GLN A 75 -14.27 -16.66 -18.64
N THR A 76 -13.73 -17.00 -19.82
CA THR A 76 -12.28 -17.07 -20.09
C THR A 76 -11.85 -16.20 -21.27
N ARG A 77 -12.77 -15.39 -21.80
CA ARG A 77 -12.53 -14.52 -22.95
C ARG A 77 -12.27 -13.09 -22.49
N TYR A 78 -11.82 -12.26 -23.42
CA TYR A 78 -11.67 -10.83 -23.18
C TYR A 78 -13.01 -10.20 -22.76
N GLY A 79 -12.95 -9.43 -21.68
CA GLY A 79 -14.03 -8.56 -21.22
C GLY A 79 -13.76 -7.09 -21.52
N PRO A 80 -14.63 -6.17 -21.06
CA PRO A 80 -14.40 -4.75 -21.17
C PRO A 80 -13.13 -4.31 -20.44
N ALA A 81 -12.33 -3.44 -21.04
CA ALA A 81 -11.10 -2.92 -20.44
C ALA A 81 -11.35 -2.24 -19.07
N ALA A 82 -12.51 -1.59 -18.92
CA ALA A 82 -12.90 -0.95 -17.65
C ALA A 82 -13.37 -1.94 -16.57
N GLY A 83 -13.50 -3.21 -16.88
CA GLY A 83 -13.99 -4.25 -15.98
C GLY A 83 -15.43 -4.70 -16.29
N GLU A 84 -15.80 -5.84 -15.77
CA GLU A 84 -17.13 -6.44 -15.92
C GLU A 84 -18.21 -5.50 -15.36
N PRO A 85 -19.30 -5.24 -16.12
CA PRO A 85 -20.34 -4.30 -15.71
C PRO A 85 -20.91 -4.59 -14.32
N ALA A 86 -21.21 -5.85 -14.03
CA ALA A 86 -21.75 -6.26 -12.74
C ALA A 86 -20.79 -5.96 -11.57
N LEU A 87 -19.47 -6.13 -11.78
CA LEU A 87 -18.47 -5.78 -10.75
C LEU A 87 -18.37 -4.27 -10.56
N ARG A 88 -18.41 -3.49 -11.64
CA ARG A 88 -18.40 -2.02 -11.55
C ARG A 88 -19.66 -1.49 -10.83
N GLU A 89 -20.82 -2.08 -11.09
CA GLU A 89 -22.07 -1.78 -10.37
C GLU A 89 -21.96 -2.11 -8.87
N ALA A 90 -21.43 -3.29 -8.54
CA ALA A 90 -21.22 -3.71 -7.15
C ALA A 90 -20.24 -2.80 -6.40
N ILE A 91 -19.13 -2.41 -7.03
CA ILE A 91 -18.16 -1.46 -6.43
C ILE A 91 -18.81 -0.08 -6.23
N ALA A 92 -19.57 0.43 -7.22
CA ALA A 92 -20.27 1.70 -7.10
C ALA A 92 -21.32 1.67 -5.96
N ALA A 93 -22.07 0.57 -5.85
CA ALA A 93 -23.01 0.36 -4.76
C ALA A 93 -22.32 0.31 -3.39
N LYS A 94 -21.20 -0.41 -3.27
CA LYS A 94 -20.39 -0.48 -2.05
C LYS A 94 -19.87 0.90 -1.63
N LEU A 95 -19.29 1.68 -2.56
CA LEU A 95 -18.81 3.03 -2.27
C LEU A 95 -19.96 3.95 -1.82
N SER A 96 -21.12 3.85 -2.46
CA SER A 96 -22.27 4.67 -2.12
C SER A 96 -22.89 4.30 -0.75
N GLN A 97 -22.97 3.00 -0.42
CA GLN A 97 -23.66 2.51 0.78
C GLN A 97 -22.74 2.41 1.99
N GLU A 98 -21.53 1.84 1.83
CA GLU A 98 -20.61 1.60 2.93
C GLU A 98 -19.68 2.81 3.19
N ASN A 99 -19.14 3.45 2.13
CA ASN A 99 -18.24 4.59 2.25
C ASN A 99 -18.95 5.95 2.22
N GLN A 100 -20.27 5.98 1.96
CA GLN A 100 -21.06 7.22 1.85
C GLN A 100 -20.56 8.16 0.72
N VAL A 101 -20.00 7.58 -0.34
CA VAL A 101 -19.51 8.29 -1.53
C VAL A 101 -20.42 7.97 -2.71
N PRO A 102 -21.36 8.84 -3.09
CA PRO A 102 -22.26 8.61 -4.21
C PRO A 102 -21.46 8.35 -5.49
N THR A 103 -21.52 7.14 -6.01
CA THR A 103 -20.69 6.69 -7.14
C THR A 103 -21.55 5.99 -8.19
N LYS A 104 -21.33 6.30 -9.46
CA LYS A 104 -21.97 5.62 -10.60
C LYS A 104 -21.01 4.58 -11.19
N PRO A 105 -21.52 3.48 -11.82
CA PRO A 105 -20.65 2.49 -12.47
C PRO A 105 -19.70 3.08 -13.52
N ALA A 106 -20.09 4.16 -14.21
CA ALA A 106 -19.22 4.86 -15.17
C ALA A 106 -18.01 5.54 -14.52
N GLN A 107 -18.06 5.79 -13.22
CA GLN A 107 -16.99 6.40 -12.41
C GLN A 107 -16.06 5.34 -11.77
N VAL A 108 -16.16 4.07 -12.17
CA VAL A 108 -15.34 2.95 -11.63
C VAL A 108 -14.55 2.29 -12.74
N LEU A 109 -13.26 2.09 -12.52
CA LEU A 109 -12.34 1.28 -13.33
C LEU A 109 -11.82 0.12 -12.49
N VAL A 110 -12.03 -1.11 -12.93
CA VAL A 110 -11.42 -2.32 -12.33
C VAL A 110 -9.99 -2.46 -12.85
N THR A 111 -9.05 -2.74 -11.96
CA THR A 111 -7.60 -2.78 -12.25
C THR A 111 -6.94 -4.04 -11.71
N ASN A 112 -5.74 -4.38 -12.19
CA ASN A 112 -4.93 -5.49 -11.66
C ASN A 112 -4.33 -5.15 -10.27
N GLY A 113 -5.21 -5.01 -9.27
CA GLY A 113 -4.92 -4.55 -7.92
C GLY A 113 -4.77 -3.04 -7.82
N GLY A 114 -4.80 -2.51 -6.58
CA GLY A 114 -4.65 -1.08 -6.30
C GLY A 114 -3.34 -0.49 -6.85
N LYS A 115 -2.28 -1.30 -6.97
CA LYS A 115 -1.01 -0.83 -7.57
C LYS A 115 -1.20 -0.38 -9.01
N GLN A 116 -1.95 -1.11 -9.84
CA GLN A 116 -2.22 -0.67 -11.21
C GLN A 116 -3.17 0.53 -11.24
N ALA A 117 -4.15 0.61 -10.33
CA ALA A 117 -4.99 1.80 -10.22
C ALA A 117 -4.15 3.06 -10.02
N LEU A 118 -3.21 3.04 -9.08
CA LEU A 118 -2.28 4.14 -8.81
C LEU A 118 -1.35 4.42 -10.00
N PHE A 119 -0.79 3.37 -10.61
CA PHE A 119 0.06 3.52 -11.77
C PHE A 119 -0.67 4.20 -12.93
N ASN A 120 -1.87 3.70 -13.28
CA ASN A 120 -2.68 4.29 -14.35
C ASN A 120 -3.01 5.76 -14.04
N LEU A 121 -3.40 6.03 -12.79
CA LEU A 121 -3.75 7.37 -12.34
C LEU A 121 -2.58 8.35 -12.47
N PHE A 122 -1.38 7.96 -12.01
CA PHE A 122 -0.20 8.81 -12.10
C PHE A 122 0.20 9.04 -13.56
N GLN A 123 0.10 8.03 -14.41
CA GLN A 123 0.40 8.19 -15.85
C GLN A 123 -0.58 9.12 -16.59
N VAL A 124 -1.84 9.20 -16.16
CA VAL A 124 -2.83 10.07 -16.83
C VAL A 124 -2.92 11.46 -16.22
N LEU A 125 -2.43 11.67 -14.99
CA LEU A 125 -2.52 12.95 -14.30
C LEU A 125 -1.21 13.73 -14.24
N LEU A 126 -0.06 13.03 -14.21
CA LEU A 126 1.25 13.64 -13.98
C LEU A 126 2.08 13.66 -15.27
N GLN A 127 2.87 14.71 -15.42
CA GLN A 127 3.80 14.92 -16.53
C GLN A 127 5.04 15.67 -16.03
N PRO A 128 6.11 15.79 -16.85
CA PRO A 128 7.26 16.62 -16.51
C PRO A 128 6.86 18.06 -16.15
N GLY A 129 7.36 18.52 -15.01
CA GLY A 129 7.01 19.84 -14.45
C GLY A 129 5.94 19.80 -13.36
N ASP A 130 5.16 18.72 -13.28
CA ASP A 130 4.22 18.50 -12.17
C ASP A 130 4.93 17.97 -10.91
N GLU A 131 4.32 18.21 -9.75
CA GLU A 131 4.81 17.78 -8.45
C GLU A 131 3.75 16.95 -7.72
N LEU A 132 4.18 15.75 -7.24
CA LEU A 132 3.44 14.93 -6.29
C LEU A 132 3.76 15.38 -4.87
N LEU A 133 2.75 15.76 -4.09
CA LEU A 133 2.85 15.95 -2.64
C LEU A 133 2.68 14.61 -1.95
N LEU A 134 3.65 14.22 -1.12
CA LEU A 134 3.68 12.92 -0.48
C LEU A 134 4.02 13.05 1.01
N PRO A 135 3.02 12.90 1.92
CA PRO A 135 3.27 12.81 3.35
C PRO A 135 4.17 11.61 3.67
N ALA A 136 5.24 11.85 4.41
CA ALA A 136 6.14 10.80 4.89
C ALA A 136 5.77 10.43 6.35
N PRO A 137 5.86 9.15 6.73
CA PRO A 137 6.22 7.98 5.92
C PRO A 137 5.12 7.56 4.93
N PHE A 138 5.52 6.92 3.83
CA PHE A 138 4.64 6.59 2.71
C PHE A 138 4.91 5.17 2.18
N TRP A 139 3.97 4.59 1.43
CA TRP A 139 4.22 3.34 0.71
C TRP A 139 5.23 3.55 -0.42
N LEU A 140 6.29 2.76 -0.39
CA LEU A 140 7.50 2.89 -1.22
C LEU A 140 7.26 2.99 -2.74
N SER A 141 6.11 2.57 -3.26
CA SER A 141 5.85 2.61 -4.71
C SER A 141 5.33 3.95 -5.22
N TYR A 142 4.88 4.86 -4.37
CA TYR A 142 4.36 6.15 -4.85
C TYR A 142 5.44 7.01 -5.53
N PRO A 143 6.64 7.19 -4.95
CA PRO A 143 7.69 7.98 -5.58
C PRO A 143 8.12 7.42 -6.94
N ASP A 144 8.30 6.09 -7.03
CA ASP A 144 8.73 5.44 -8.27
C ASP A 144 7.67 5.60 -9.38
N MET A 145 6.38 5.52 -9.05
CA MET A 145 5.31 5.74 -10.01
C MET A 145 5.25 7.19 -10.50
N ALA A 146 5.45 8.17 -9.61
CA ALA A 146 5.52 9.59 -9.97
C ALA A 146 6.71 9.87 -10.89
N GLN A 147 7.88 9.31 -10.57
CA GLN A 147 9.08 9.41 -11.40
C GLN A 147 8.87 8.79 -12.78
N LEU A 148 8.18 7.64 -12.87
CA LEU A 148 7.84 7.02 -14.15
C LEU A 148 6.91 7.90 -15.01
N ALA A 149 6.06 8.71 -14.39
CA ALA A 149 5.24 9.72 -15.06
C ALA A 149 6.01 11.01 -15.40
N GLY A 150 7.27 11.12 -14.94
CA GLY A 150 8.13 12.31 -15.16
C GLY A 150 7.93 13.42 -14.14
N ALA A 151 7.12 13.20 -13.11
CA ALA A 151 6.85 14.19 -12.07
C ALA A 151 7.93 14.18 -10.98
N SER A 152 8.11 15.34 -10.33
CA SER A 152 8.89 15.45 -9.10
C SER A 152 8.05 15.03 -7.89
N VAL A 153 8.73 14.71 -6.78
CA VAL A 153 8.09 14.36 -5.51
C VAL A 153 8.54 15.34 -4.44
N ARG A 154 7.57 16.00 -3.78
CA ARG A 154 7.80 16.80 -2.59
C ARG A 154 7.33 16.02 -1.38
N LEU A 155 8.25 15.68 -0.50
CA LEU A 155 7.93 15.05 0.77
C LEU A 155 7.39 16.09 1.76
N ILE A 156 6.32 15.74 2.47
CA ILE A 156 5.80 16.50 3.60
C ILE A 156 6.21 15.71 4.85
N PRO A 157 7.19 16.20 5.63
CA PRO A 157 7.69 15.47 6.78
C PRO A 157 6.66 15.38 7.90
N SER A 158 6.67 14.26 8.60
CA SER A 158 6.01 14.06 9.89
C SER A 158 6.95 13.29 10.81
N ASP A 159 6.58 13.13 12.07
CA ASP A 159 7.40 12.42 13.03
C ASP A 159 6.59 11.48 13.93
N ALA A 160 7.31 10.59 14.63
CA ALA A 160 6.71 9.63 15.56
C ALA A 160 6.04 10.32 16.75
N ALA A 161 6.59 11.43 17.25
CA ALA A 161 6.02 12.17 18.38
C ALA A 161 4.65 12.77 18.03
N GLY A 162 4.48 13.24 16.77
CA GLY A 162 3.22 13.69 16.22
C GLY A 162 2.32 12.56 15.69
N GLY A 163 2.69 11.27 15.87
CA GLY A 163 1.92 10.13 15.39
C GLY A 163 1.90 9.99 13.87
N PHE A 164 2.90 10.52 13.18
CA PHE A 164 2.99 10.56 11.72
C PHE A 164 1.79 11.22 11.03
N ARG A 165 1.19 12.23 11.67
CA ARG A 165 0.01 12.95 11.18
C ARG A 165 0.38 14.04 10.18
N LEU A 166 -0.34 14.10 9.07
CA LEU A 166 -0.32 15.25 8.18
C LEU A 166 -1.16 16.37 8.81
N THR A 167 -0.53 17.47 9.19
CA THR A 167 -1.26 18.63 9.70
C THR A 167 -1.71 19.57 8.57
N PRO A 168 -2.81 20.33 8.75
CA PRO A 168 -3.24 21.34 7.79
C PRO A 168 -2.15 22.35 7.47
N GLU A 169 -1.38 22.78 8.47
CA GLU A 169 -0.29 23.76 8.35
C GLU A 169 0.85 23.21 7.48
N ALA A 170 1.24 21.95 7.72
CA ALA A 170 2.27 21.27 6.93
C ALA A 170 1.84 21.08 5.47
N LEU A 171 0.57 20.72 5.24
CA LEU A 171 0.01 20.60 3.90
C LEU A 171 0.02 21.96 3.19
N ASP A 172 -0.53 23.02 3.82
CA ASP A 172 -0.63 24.35 3.24
C ASP A 172 0.76 24.93 2.85
N ALA A 173 1.74 24.74 3.73
CA ALA A 173 3.12 25.17 3.51
C ALA A 173 3.83 24.39 2.38
N ALA A 174 3.41 23.16 2.11
CA ALA A 174 4.01 22.33 1.07
C ALA A 174 3.44 22.63 -0.34
N ILE A 175 2.23 23.20 -0.45
CA ILE A 175 1.58 23.43 -1.73
C ILE A 175 2.26 24.59 -2.46
N GLY A 176 2.70 24.32 -3.69
CA GLY A 176 3.32 25.30 -4.60
C GLY A 176 2.66 25.31 -5.98
N PRO A 177 3.16 26.16 -6.89
CA PRO A 177 2.61 26.28 -8.24
C PRO A 177 2.67 24.99 -9.10
N ALA A 178 3.66 24.13 -8.84
CA ALA A 178 3.84 22.85 -9.52
C ALA A 178 3.04 21.71 -8.88
N SER A 179 2.50 21.91 -7.67
CA SER A 179 1.78 20.88 -6.93
C SER A 179 0.49 20.49 -7.62
N LYS A 180 0.43 19.26 -8.11
CA LYS A 180 -0.66 18.72 -8.94
C LYS A 180 -1.48 17.67 -8.22
N LEU A 181 -0.83 16.80 -7.46
CA LEU A 181 -1.44 15.62 -6.85
C LEU A 181 -0.96 15.45 -5.42
N LEU A 182 -1.89 15.20 -4.49
CA LEU A 182 -1.61 14.77 -3.11
C LEU A 182 -2.01 13.31 -2.98
N VAL A 183 -1.19 12.49 -2.31
CA VAL A 183 -1.57 11.12 -1.91
C VAL A 183 -1.86 11.07 -0.42
N LEU A 184 -3.04 10.56 -0.06
CA LEU A 184 -3.42 10.18 1.29
C LEU A 184 -3.63 8.68 1.35
N ASN A 185 -2.96 7.98 2.28
CA ASN A 185 -3.15 6.55 2.51
C ASN A 185 -3.65 6.33 3.94
N SER A 186 -4.92 5.92 4.07
CA SER A 186 -5.55 5.73 5.38
C SER A 186 -6.56 4.56 5.32
N PRO A 187 -6.38 3.52 6.15
CA PRO A 187 -5.24 3.26 7.07
C PRO A 187 -3.89 3.15 6.34
N SER A 188 -2.82 3.61 6.98
CA SER A 188 -1.52 3.82 6.32
C SER A 188 -0.61 2.58 6.36
N ASN A 189 0.14 2.39 5.29
CA ASN A 189 1.37 1.62 5.24
C ASN A 189 2.55 2.61 5.10
N PRO A 190 3.47 2.70 6.07
CA PRO A 190 3.84 1.68 7.08
C PRO A 190 3.30 1.90 8.49
N THR A 191 2.69 3.04 8.82
CA THR A 191 2.48 3.49 10.21
C THR A 191 1.27 2.87 10.90
N GLY A 192 0.29 2.40 10.12
CA GLY A 192 -1.01 2.00 10.64
C GLY A 192 -1.89 3.18 11.10
N MET A 193 -1.49 4.42 10.88
CA MET A 193 -2.27 5.61 11.21
C MET A 193 -3.59 5.63 10.42
N VAL A 194 -4.67 6.07 11.07
CA VAL A 194 -6.00 6.26 10.46
C VAL A 194 -6.40 7.73 10.58
N LEU A 195 -6.73 8.36 9.46
CA LEU A 195 -7.23 9.74 9.45
C LEU A 195 -8.66 9.78 9.99
N SER A 196 -8.85 10.51 11.07
CA SER A 196 -10.17 10.77 11.66
C SER A 196 -10.99 11.72 10.77
N ARG A 197 -12.32 11.72 10.94
CA ARG A 197 -13.20 12.70 10.27
C ARG A 197 -12.74 14.15 10.49
N ARG A 198 -12.36 14.50 11.72
CA ARG A 198 -11.91 15.85 12.07
C ARG A 198 -10.62 16.24 11.32
N GLU A 199 -9.66 15.33 11.20
CA GLU A 199 -8.43 15.58 10.43
C GLU A 199 -8.74 15.75 8.96
N LEU A 200 -9.60 14.91 8.39
CA LEU A 200 -10.04 15.02 7.00
C LEU A 200 -10.78 16.35 6.73
N GLU A 201 -11.64 16.80 7.64
CA GLU A 201 -12.32 18.11 7.57
C GLU A 201 -11.30 19.26 7.57
N ALA A 202 -10.27 19.18 8.42
CA ALA A 202 -9.22 20.18 8.49
C ALA A 202 -8.34 20.21 7.21
N LEU A 203 -7.99 19.04 6.67
CA LEU A 203 -7.30 18.95 5.38
C LEU A 203 -8.18 19.45 4.22
N ALA A 204 -9.48 19.15 4.22
CA ALA A 204 -10.42 19.65 3.21
C ALA A 204 -10.51 21.18 3.20
N ALA A 205 -10.41 21.82 4.36
CA ALA A 205 -10.38 23.28 4.46
C ALA A 205 -9.13 23.87 3.77
N VAL A 206 -7.97 23.21 3.82
CA VAL A 206 -6.78 23.55 3.04
C VAL A 206 -7.04 23.36 1.55
N LEU A 207 -7.54 22.18 1.17
CA LEU A 207 -7.77 21.81 -0.24
C LEU A 207 -8.73 22.77 -0.96
N ARG A 208 -9.71 23.34 -0.24
CA ARG A 208 -10.62 24.36 -0.82
C ARG A 208 -9.89 25.65 -1.25
N ARG A 209 -8.80 26.00 -0.56
CA ARG A 209 -7.97 27.16 -0.95
C ARG A 209 -7.06 26.90 -2.15
N HIS A 210 -6.86 25.63 -2.52
CA HIS A 210 -5.96 25.19 -3.58
C HIS A 210 -6.71 24.36 -4.64
N PRO A 211 -7.54 25.02 -5.51
CA PRO A 211 -8.42 24.32 -6.45
C PRO A 211 -7.69 23.53 -7.54
N GLN A 212 -6.40 23.79 -7.76
CA GLN A 212 -5.56 23.08 -8.73
C GLN A 212 -5.11 21.69 -8.24
N LEU A 213 -5.16 21.43 -6.92
CA LEU A 213 -4.64 20.21 -6.34
C LEU A 213 -5.69 19.08 -6.40
N LEU A 214 -5.32 17.95 -6.99
CA LEU A 214 -6.07 16.71 -6.98
C LEU A 214 -5.63 15.86 -5.77
N VAL A 215 -6.50 14.99 -5.30
CA VAL A 215 -6.21 14.10 -4.17
C VAL A 215 -6.47 12.65 -4.56
N VAL A 216 -5.49 11.78 -4.30
CA VAL A 216 -5.65 10.33 -4.35
C VAL A 216 -5.78 9.82 -2.92
N CYS A 217 -6.90 9.17 -2.63
CA CYS A 217 -7.13 8.46 -1.37
C CYS A 217 -6.91 6.96 -1.61
N ASP A 218 -5.80 6.42 -1.12
CA ASP A 218 -5.54 4.98 -1.12
C ASP A 218 -6.17 4.38 0.15
N GLU A 219 -7.35 3.76 -0.03
CA GLU A 219 -8.20 3.22 1.03
C GLU A 219 -8.13 1.68 1.10
N ILE A 220 -7.04 1.08 0.58
CA ILE A 220 -6.90 -0.38 0.45
C ILE A 220 -7.04 -1.15 1.76
N TYR A 221 -6.81 -0.51 2.91
CA TYR A 221 -6.89 -1.10 4.25
C TYR A 221 -8.18 -0.73 5.00
N GLU A 222 -9.19 -0.18 4.36
CA GLU A 222 -10.43 0.35 4.97
C GLU A 222 -11.12 -0.58 5.98
N PHE A 223 -11.02 -1.91 5.82
CA PHE A 223 -11.62 -2.90 6.70
C PHE A 223 -10.74 -3.30 7.89
N LEU A 224 -9.47 -2.93 7.90
CA LEU A 224 -8.51 -3.37 8.90
C LEU A 224 -8.25 -2.25 9.91
N LEU A 225 -9.18 -2.08 10.85
CA LEU A 225 -9.19 -0.99 11.83
C LEU A 225 -9.03 -1.53 13.25
N ALA A 226 -8.35 -0.78 14.10
CA ALA A 226 -8.30 -1.05 15.53
C ALA A 226 -9.65 -0.71 16.20
N PRO A 227 -9.99 -1.34 17.34
CA PRO A 227 -11.18 -0.99 18.11
C PRO A 227 -11.22 0.52 18.43
N GLY A 228 -12.39 1.12 18.27
CA GLY A 228 -12.60 2.56 18.51
C GLY A 228 -12.24 3.47 17.33
N HIS A 229 -11.67 2.92 16.23
CA HIS A 229 -11.39 3.65 15.01
C HIS A 229 -12.40 3.32 13.91
N SER A 230 -12.64 4.28 13.04
CA SER A 230 -13.52 4.15 11.88
C SER A 230 -12.85 4.69 10.63
N HIS A 231 -13.05 4.02 9.50
CA HIS A 231 -12.63 4.57 8.21
C HIS A 231 -13.59 5.67 7.76
N HIS A 232 -13.03 6.76 7.28
CA HIS A 232 -13.76 7.84 6.64
C HIS A 232 -13.10 8.14 5.29
N SER A 233 -13.89 8.14 4.21
CA SER A 233 -13.42 8.62 2.92
C SER A 233 -13.43 10.15 2.88
N LEU A 234 -12.38 10.76 2.36
CA LEU A 234 -12.33 12.22 2.18
C LEU A 234 -13.49 12.71 1.28
N ALA A 235 -13.87 11.93 0.27
CA ALA A 235 -14.99 12.27 -0.62
C ALA A 235 -16.34 12.31 0.10
N ALA A 236 -16.51 11.47 1.15
CA ALA A 236 -17.71 11.52 1.99
C ALA A 236 -17.68 12.69 3.00
N VAL A 237 -16.50 13.06 3.47
CA VAL A 237 -16.32 14.17 4.43
C VAL A 237 -16.42 15.54 3.76
N ALA A 238 -15.95 15.64 2.51
CA ALA A 238 -15.92 16.87 1.74
C ALA A 238 -16.55 16.66 0.33
N PRO A 239 -17.87 16.45 0.23
CA PRO A 239 -18.52 16.12 -1.04
C PRO A 239 -18.48 17.27 -2.06
N ASP A 240 -18.20 18.48 -1.64
CA ASP A 240 -17.94 19.64 -2.52
C ASP A 240 -16.59 19.53 -3.27
N LEU A 241 -15.72 18.61 -2.88
CA LEU A 241 -14.43 18.33 -3.51
C LEU A 241 -14.43 17.03 -4.33
N ASP A 242 -15.55 16.34 -4.49
CA ASP A 242 -15.66 14.99 -5.07
C ASP A 242 -15.04 14.90 -6.48
N GLU A 243 -15.20 15.91 -7.32
CA GLU A 243 -14.60 15.98 -8.66
C GLU A 243 -13.06 15.95 -8.67
N ARG A 244 -12.43 16.26 -7.53
CA ARG A 244 -10.97 16.31 -7.36
C ARG A 244 -10.42 15.18 -6.52
N ILE A 245 -11.27 14.32 -5.97
CA ILE A 245 -10.90 13.19 -5.12
C ILE A 245 -11.01 11.89 -5.92
N LEU A 246 -9.95 11.11 -5.89
CA LEU A 246 -9.85 9.85 -6.60
C LEU A 246 -9.56 8.75 -5.57
N ILE A 247 -10.43 7.75 -5.51
CA ILE A 247 -10.37 6.68 -4.52
C ILE A 247 -9.74 5.44 -5.15
N VAL A 248 -8.72 4.90 -4.50
CA VAL A 248 -8.12 3.61 -4.82
C VAL A 248 -8.49 2.60 -3.75
N GLY A 249 -9.05 1.49 -4.17
CA GLY A 249 -9.41 0.38 -3.30
C GLY A 249 -9.12 -0.97 -3.94
N GLY A 250 -9.53 -2.05 -3.29
CA GLY A 250 -9.34 -3.38 -3.85
C GLY A 250 -9.64 -4.51 -2.88
N CYS A 251 -9.70 -5.73 -3.44
CA CYS A 251 -10.00 -6.93 -2.67
C CYS A 251 -8.79 -7.51 -1.93
N ALA A 252 -7.58 -7.03 -2.22
CA ALA A 252 -6.34 -7.66 -1.78
C ALA A 252 -6.20 -7.82 -0.27
N LYS A 253 -6.67 -6.83 0.53
CA LYS A 253 -6.44 -6.78 1.98
C LYS A 253 -7.66 -7.23 2.77
N GLY A 254 -8.84 -6.66 2.50
CA GLY A 254 -10.07 -7.00 3.22
C GLY A 254 -10.55 -8.43 3.01
N TRP A 255 -10.22 -9.06 1.88
CA TRP A 255 -10.67 -10.43 1.55
C TRP A 255 -9.51 -11.41 1.33
N ALA A 256 -8.30 -11.07 1.75
CA ALA A 256 -7.11 -11.91 1.56
C ALA A 256 -6.93 -12.37 0.10
N MET A 257 -7.04 -11.44 -0.85
CA MET A 257 -7.02 -11.70 -2.30
C MET A 257 -5.79 -11.08 -2.97
N THR A 258 -4.62 -11.10 -2.34
CA THR A 258 -3.42 -10.44 -2.89
C THR A 258 -3.00 -11.03 -4.23
N GLY A 259 -3.04 -12.35 -4.37
CA GLY A 259 -2.70 -13.08 -5.60
C GLY A 259 -3.72 -12.96 -6.71
N TRP A 260 -4.96 -12.57 -6.42
CA TRP A 260 -6.05 -12.42 -7.41
C TRP A 260 -5.88 -11.20 -8.31
N ARG A 261 -5.14 -10.21 -7.84
CA ARG A 261 -4.87 -8.96 -8.56
C ARG A 261 -6.14 -8.19 -8.93
N ILE A 262 -7.06 -7.98 -7.99
CA ILE A 262 -8.27 -7.17 -8.20
C ILE A 262 -8.25 -5.92 -7.32
N GLY A 263 -8.35 -4.77 -7.96
CA GLY A 263 -8.52 -3.46 -7.35
C GLY A 263 -9.40 -2.57 -8.20
N TRP A 264 -9.59 -1.35 -7.75
CA TRP A 264 -10.37 -0.36 -8.49
C TRP A 264 -9.85 1.05 -8.28
N LEU A 265 -10.17 1.89 -9.24
CA LEU A 265 -10.08 3.35 -9.19
C LEU A 265 -11.49 3.90 -9.33
N ALA A 266 -11.88 4.85 -8.47
CA ALA A 266 -13.17 5.53 -8.56
C ALA A 266 -13.00 7.05 -8.41
N GLY A 267 -13.88 7.83 -9.07
CA GLY A 267 -13.88 9.29 -9.02
C GLY A 267 -14.34 9.95 -10.32
N ASN A 268 -13.78 11.11 -10.65
CA ASN A 268 -14.15 11.89 -11.83
C ASN A 268 -14.17 11.04 -13.11
N GLN A 269 -15.30 11.03 -13.81
CA GLN A 269 -15.54 10.16 -14.97
C GLN A 269 -14.54 10.39 -16.11
N SER A 270 -14.06 11.63 -16.33
CA SER A 270 -13.07 11.92 -17.38
C SER A 270 -11.72 11.28 -17.05
N VAL A 271 -11.30 11.32 -15.77
CA VAL A 271 -10.07 10.65 -15.29
C VAL A 271 -10.20 9.13 -15.41
N ILE A 272 -11.34 8.57 -15.02
CA ILE A 272 -11.64 7.14 -15.15
C ILE A 272 -11.58 6.70 -16.62
N SER A 273 -12.15 7.49 -17.54
CA SER A 273 -12.12 7.18 -18.97
C SER A 273 -10.70 7.23 -19.55
N ALA A 274 -9.90 8.21 -19.15
CA ALA A 274 -8.49 8.29 -19.55
C ALA A 274 -7.66 7.13 -19.01
N ALA A 275 -7.86 6.74 -17.73
CA ALA A 275 -7.20 5.60 -17.14
C ALA A 275 -7.61 4.27 -17.80
N ALA A 276 -8.88 4.11 -18.17
CA ALA A 276 -9.36 2.94 -18.91
C ALA A 276 -8.75 2.88 -20.33
N ALA A 277 -8.60 4.01 -21.02
CA ALA A 277 -7.92 4.08 -22.30
C ALA A 277 -6.45 3.66 -22.18
N LEU A 278 -5.72 4.16 -21.17
CA LEU A 278 -4.34 3.73 -20.87
C LEU A 278 -4.28 2.22 -20.57
N GLN A 279 -5.20 1.72 -19.75
CA GLN A 279 -5.26 0.30 -19.39
C GLN A 279 -5.47 -0.58 -20.62
N SER A 280 -6.31 -0.15 -21.57
CA SER A 280 -6.56 -0.90 -22.81
C SER A 280 -5.30 -1.06 -23.67
N GLN A 281 -4.33 -0.17 -23.56
CA GLN A 281 -3.06 -0.20 -24.29
C GLN A 281 -1.92 -0.85 -23.50
N SER A 282 -2.13 -1.19 -22.21
CA SER A 282 -1.12 -1.81 -21.36
C SER A 282 -1.44 -3.27 -21.03
N THR A 283 -2.45 -3.50 -20.19
CA THR A 283 -2.81 -4.83 -19.69
C THR A 283 -4.11 -5.38 -20.28
N SER A 284 -4.85 -4.57 -21.05
CA SER A 284 -6.21 -4.88 -21.47
C SER A 284 -7.16 -5.02 -20.25
N ASN A 285 -8.17 -5.88 -20.30
CA ASN A 285 -9.05 -6.14 -19.17
C ASN A 285 -8.35 -6.95 -18.06
N VAL A 286 -8.83 -6.81 -16.83
CA VAL A 286 -8.45 -7.69 -15.71
C VAL A 286 -8.97 -9.11 -15.98
N CYS A 287 -8.30 -10.13 -15.42
CA CYS A 287 -8.68 -11.54 -15.55
C CYS A 287 -10.18 -11.75 -15.30
N THR A 288 -10.91 -12.21 -16.32
CA THR A 288 -12.38 -12.23 -16.32
C THR A 288 -12.94 -13.08 -15.19
N PHE A 289 -12.53 -14.35 -15.05
CA PHE A 289 -13.06 -15.21 -13.99
C PHE A 289 -12.67 -14.73 -12.58
N ALA A 290 -11.53 -14.05 -12.41
CA ALA A 290 -11.14 -13.43 -11.14
C ALA A 290 -12.09 -12.27 -10.77
N GLN A 291 -12.61 -11.54 -11.74
CA GLN A 291 -13.60 -10.48 -11.51
C GLN A 291 -14.93 -11.03 -10.96
N TYR A 292 -15.33 -12.25 -11.35
CA TYR A 292 -16.52 -12.91 -10.77
C TYR A 292 -16.29 -13.30 -9.30
N GLY A 293 -15.07 -13.72 -8.95
CA GLY A 293 -14.69 -13.88 -7.53
C GLY A 293 -14.76 -12.55 -6.77
N ALA A 294 -14.23 -11.48 -7.35
CA ALA A 294 -14.31 -10.15 -6.74
C ALA A 294 -15.75 -9.62 -6.62
N LEU A 295 -16.62 -9.92 -7.60
CA LEU A 295 -18.04 -9.61 -7.50
C LEU A 295 -18.67 -10.30 -6.29
N ALA A 296 -18.39 -11.59 -6.08
CA ALA A 296 -18.85 -12.30 -4.88
C ALA A 296 -18.29 -11.69 -3.60
N ALA A 297 -17.02 -11.27 -3.59
CA ALA A 297 -16.40 -10.61 -2.45
C ALA A 297 -17.09 -9.28 -2.11
N VAL A 298 -17.28 -8.41 -3.10
CA VAL A 298 -17.84 -7.05 -2.91
C VAL A 298 -19.33 -7.09 -2.58
N SER A 299 -20.08 -8.02 -3.17
CA SER A 299 -21.53 -8.15 -2.95
C SER A 299 -21.90 -9.10 -1.80
N GLY A 300 -20.95 -9.91 -1.34
CA GLY A 300 -21.19 -10.97 -0.36
C GLY A 300 -21.16 -10.50 1.10
N PRO A 301 -21.31 -11.44 2.03
CA PRO A 301 -21.30 -11.15 3.47
C PRO A 301 -19.90 -10.67 3.94
N ARG A 302 -19.88 -9.89 5.00
CA ARG A 302 -18.67 -9.33 5.61
C ARG A 302 -18.11 -10.16 6.77
N ASP A 303 -18.76 -11.29 7.12
CA ASP A 303 -18.39 -12.09 8.29
C ASP A 303 -16.91 -12.53 8.28
N SER A 304 -16.42 -13.01 7.15
CA SER A 304 -15.01 -13.40 6.99
C SER A 304 -14.04 -12.22 7.11
N VAL A 305 -14.43 -11.06 6.58
CA VAL A 305 -13.64 -9.81 6.69
C VAL A 305 -13.58 -9.35 8.14
N LEU A 306 -14.70 -9.35 8.84
CA LEU A 306 -14.80 -8.98 10.25
C LEU A 306 -14.01 -9.95 11.16
N ALA A 307 -14.12 -11.27 10.89
CA ALA A 307 -13.36 -12.28 11.63
C ALA A 307 -11.84 -12.10 11.44
N MET A 308 -11.39 -11.84 10.22
CA MET A 308 -9.98 -11.55 9.92
C MET A 308 -9.52 -10.25 10.60
N ALA A 309 -10.32 -9.19 10.53
CA ALA A 309 -10.02 -7.92 11.19
C ALA A 309 -9.89 -8.08 12.71
N ALA A 310 -10.75 -8.89 13.35
CA ALA A 310 -10.67 -9.20 14.77
C ALA A 310 -9.35 -9.92 15.14
N GLN A 311 -8.90 -10.89 14.32
CA GLN A 311 -7.62 -11.54 14.53
C GLN A 311 -6.44 -10.56 14.35
N PHE A 312 -6.49 -9.70 13.33
CA PHE A 312 -5.47 -8.65 13.17
C PHE A 312 -5.47 -7.67 14.35
N ASN A 313 -6.59 -7.41 14.99
CA ASN A 313 -6.65 -6.57 16.19
C ASN A 313 -5.88 -7.22 17.36
N SER A 314 -6.09 -8.51 17.63
CA SER A 314 -5.34 -9.26 18.66
C SER A 314 -3.82 -9.21 18.36
N ARG A 315 -3.44 -9.56 17.14
CA ARG A 315 -2.04 -9.60 16.70
C ARG A 315 -1.37 -8.23 16.71
N ARG A 316 -2.09 -7.17 16.32
CA ARG A 316 -1.61 -5.78 16.34
C ARG A 316 -1.36 -5.32 17.77
N GLN A 317 -2.27 -5.64 18.69
CA GLN A 317 -2.10 -5.35 20.12
C GLN A 317 -0.87 -6.06 20.68
N ARG A 318 -0.76 -7.39 20.43
CA ARG A 318 0.40 -8.20 20.84
C ARG A 318 1.72 -7.62 20.33
N LEU A 319 1.80 -7.31 19.03
CA LEU A 319 2.99 -6.70 18.42
C LEU A 319 3.31 -5.35 19.08
N SER A 320 2.31 -4.50 19.28
CA SER A 320 2.48 -3.16 19.86
C SER A 320 2.97 -3.24 21.31
N ASP A 321 2.39 -4.10 22.12
CA ASP A 321 2.79 -4.28 23.53
C ASP A 321 4.20 -4.81 23.61
N GLY A 322 4.56 -5.81 22.79
CA GLY A 322 5.90 -6.36 22.74
C GLY A 322 6.96 -5.35 22.31
N VAL A 323 6.68 -4.56 21.28
CA VAL A 323 7.60 -3.48 20.83
C VAL A 323 7.79 -2.43 21.93
N ARG A 324 6.70 -1.98 22.57
CA ARG A 324 6.76 -0.96 23.64
C ARG A 324 7.46 -1.45 24.92
N ALA A 325 7.52 -2.75 25.13
CA ALA A 325 8.27 -3.34 26.24
C ALA A 325 9.79 -3.37 26.02
N ILE A 326 10.27 -3.15 24.78
CA ILE A 326 11.71 -3.10 24.47
C ILE A 326 12.24 -1.69 24.78
N PRO A 327 13.20 -1.54 25.69
CA PRO A 327 13.79 -0.24 26.02
C PRO A 327 14.35 0.46 24.78
N GLY A 328 14.20 1.79 24.68
CA GLY A 328 14.74 2.58 23.57
C GLY A 328 13.88 2.60 22.30
N LEU A 329 12.90 1.71 22.16
CA LEU A 329 11.93 1.79 21.07
C LEU A 329 10.78 2.77 21.39
N GLN A 330 10.40 3.57 20.41
CA GLN A 330 9.22 4.43 20.50
C GLN A 330 8.20 4.00 19.45
N LEU A 331 6.99 3.68 19.87
CA LEU A 331 5.91 3.26 18.98
C LEU A 331 4.63 4.02 19.29
N GLN A 332 4.09 4.70 18.29
CA GLN A 332 2.68 5.09 18.26
C GLN A 332 1.86 3.84 17.92
N PRO A 333 0.91 3.43 18.76
CA PRO A 333 0.09 2.26 18.48
C PRO A 333 -0.63 2.40 17.14
N PRO A 334 -0.52 1.41 16.24
CA PRO A 334 -1.21 1.48 14.95
C PRO A 334 -2.73 1.35 15.13
N GLU A 335 -3.46 2.22 14.46
CA GLU A 335 -4.92 2.34 14.51
C GLU A 335 -5.62 1.51 13.41
N GLY A 336 -4.84 1.00 12.46
CA GLY A 336 -5.31 0.19 11.34
C GLY A 336 -4.20 -0.53 10.59
N ALA A 337 -4.53 -1.14 9.47
CA ALA A 337 -3.69 -2.03 8.69
C ALA A 337 -3.13 -3.19 9.57
N PHE A 338 -1.99 -3.73 9.22
CA PHE A 338 -1.33 -4.81 9.99
C PHE A 338 0.18 -4.55 10.18
N TYR A 339 0.54 -3.27 10.36
CA TYR A 339 1.92 -2.85 10.52
C TYR A 339 2.13 -2.09 11.83
N ALA A 340 3.36 -2.18 12.35
CA ALA A 340 3.90 -1.30 13.37
C ALA A 340 5.18 -0.65 12.82
N PHE A 341 5.42 0.61 13.17
CA PHE A 341 6.52 1.42 12.65
C PHE A 341 7.27 2.13 13.78
N PRO A 342 7.99 1.34 14.64
CA PRO A 342 8.75 1.89 15.75
C PRO A 342 9.95 2.71 15.28
N ASP A 343 10.22 3.80 16.01
CA ASP A 343 11.46 4.54 15.94
C ASP A 343 12.55 3.77 16.71
N VAL A 344 13.66 3.50 16.04
CA VAL A 344 14.83 2.75 16.51
C VAL A 344 16.09 3.62 16.63
N SER A 345 15.96 4.93 16.43
CA SER A 345 17.08 5.88 16.37
C SER A 345 17.93 5.92 17.66
N HIS A 346 17.36 5.49 18.79
CA HIS A 346 18.07 5.33 20.07
C HIS A 346 19.34 4.48 19.94
N TYR A 347 19.36 3.51 19.03
CA TYR A 347 20.48 2.58 18.87
C TYR A 347 21.59 3.07 17.94
N GLY A 348 21.44 4.24 17.33
CA GLY A 348 22.49 4.91 16.54
C GLY A 348 22.86 4.22 15.22
N LEU A 349 22.03 3.29 14.73
CA LEU A 349 22.20 2.63 13.44
C LEU A 349 21.16 3.16 12.44
N ASP A 350 21.55 3.30 11.16
CA ASP A 350 20.58 3.50 10.09
C ASP A 350 19.69 2.26 9.93
N SER A 351 18.48 2.45 9.41
CA SER A 351 17.47 1.38 9.35
C SER A 351 17.91 0.21 8.46
N MET A 352 18.69 0.48 7.41
CA MET A 352 19.18 -0.56 6.49
C MET A 352 20.22 -1.46 7.17
N THR A 353 21.20 -0.85 7.85
CA THR A 353 22.21 -1.56 8.62
C THR A 353 21.56 -2.38 9.72
N LEU A 354 20.62 -1.81 10.46
CA LEU A 354 19.88 -2.51 11.51
C LEU A 354 19.14 -3.73 10.96
N CYS A 355 18.37 -3.58 9.88
CA CYS A 355 17.61 -4.69 9.27
C CYS A 355 18.51 -5.79 8.72
N ASN A 356 19.64 -5.45 8.11
CA ASN A 356 20.59 -6.43 7.63
C ASN A 356 21.22 -7.23 8.79
N ARG A 357 21.64 -6.57 9.85
CA ARG A 357 22.18 -7.21 11.05
C ARG A 357 21.15 -8.09 11.74
N LEU A 358 19.91 -7.63 11.89
CA LEU A 358 18.80 -8.45 12.43
C LEU A 358 18.62 -9.75 11.64
N LEU A 359 18.65 -9.67 10.30
CA LEU A 359 18.53 -10.85 9.46
C LEU A 359 19.74 -11.79 9.56
N ASP A 360 20.95 -11.22 9.54
CA ASP A 360 22.18 -12.01 9.48
C ASP A 360 22.57 -12.60 10.85
N GLU A 361 22.39 -11.88 11.97
CA GLU A 361 22.83 -12.28 13.31
C GLU A 361 21.78 -13.06 14.10
N VAL A 362 20.49 -12.67 13.98
CA VAL A 362 19.39 -13.31 14.76
C VAL A 362 18.29 -13.91 13.89
N GLY A 363 18.42 -13.89 12.57
CA GLY A 363 17.45 -14.48 11.64
C GLY A 363 16.10 -13.78 11.64
N LEU A 364 16.04 -12.46 11.94
CA LEU A 364 14.79 -11.70 11.93
C LEU A 364 14.71 -10.81 10.68
N ALA A 365 13.71 -11.06 9.83
CA ALA A 365 13.44 -10.25 8.65
C ALA A 365 12.37 -9.19 8.95
N VAL A 366 12.75 -7.92 8.87
CA VAL A 366 11.90 -6.71 8.98
C VAL A 366 12.21 -5.77 7.83
N VAL A 367 11.49 -4.66 7.67
CA VAL A 367 11.70 -3.74 6.53
C VAL A 367 12.27 -2.41 7.03
N PRO A 368 13.38 -1.92 6.43
CA PRO A 368 14.00 -0.67 6.83
C PRO A 368 13.10 0.53 6.54
N GLY A 369 13.07 1.49 7.45
CA GLY A 369 12.23 2.67 7.36
C GLY A 369 12.61 3.61 6.23
N ILE A 370 13.88 3.63 5.81
CA ILE A 370 14.34 4.41 4.65
C ILE A 370 13.52 4.07 3.39
N ALA A 371 13.03 2.83 3.24
CA ALA A 371 12.15 2.43 2.14
C ALA A 371 10.80 3.19 2.14
N PHE A 372 10.41 3.76 3.27
CA PHE A 372 9.17 4.51 3.48
C PHE A 372 9.43 6.01 3.70
N GLY A 373 10.68 6.45 3.53
CA GLY A 373 11.07 7.85 3.69
C GLY A 373 11.41 8.28 5.11
N ASP A 374 11.58 7.36 6.06
CA ASP A 374 12.02 7.67 7.43
C ASP A 374 13.05 6.65 7.94
N ASP A 375 14.33 7.02 7.89
CA ASP A 375 15.45 6.13 8.25
C ASP A 375 15.58 5.90 9.77
N ARG A 376 14.82 6.63 10.59
CA ARG A 376 14.79 6.42 12.05
C ARG A 376 14.01 5.18 12.46
N CYS A 377 13.18 4.64 11.58
CA CYS A 377 12.19 3.61 11.89
C CYS A 377 12.47 2.28 11.19
N ILE A 378 11.79 1.23 11.64
CA ILE A 378 11.65 -0.04 10.93
C ILE A 378 10.17 -0.42 10.85
N ARG A 379 9.76 -1.15 9.77
CA ARG A 379 8.41 -1.68 9.70
C ARG A 379 8.38 -3.15 10.09
N LEU A 380 7.51 -3.48 11.05
CA LEU A 380 7.12 -4.83 11.41
C LEU A 380 5.69 -5.11 10.94
N SER A 381 5.40 -6.35 10.58
CA SER A 381 4.07 -6.81 10.17
C SER A 381 3.52 -7.81 11.17
N CYS A 382 2.25 -7.66 11.55
CA CYS A 382 1.52 -8.67 12.32
C CYS A 382 0.73 -9.65 11.44
N ALA A 383 0.97 -9.64 10.11
CA ALA A 383 0.42 -10.64 9.20
C ALA A 383 1.23 -11.95 9.29
N ALA A 384 1.20 -12.57 10.46
CA ALA A 384 1.86 -13.82 10.81
C ALA A 384 1.15 -14.47 12.01
N ALA A 385 1.41 -15.75 12.26
CA ALA A 385 0.93 -16.43 13.45
C ALA A 385 1.43 -15.74 14.73
N GLU A 386 0.66 -15.79 15.81
CA GLU A 386 1.03 -15.16 17.09
C GLU A 386 2.38 -15.67 17.63
N THR A 387 2.66 -16.96 17.45
CA THR A 387 3.96 -17.56 17.83
C THR A 387 5.13 -16.99 17.03
N THR A 388 4.92 -16.64 15.75
CA THR A 388 5.93 -15.97 14.93
C THR A 388 6.14 -14.52 15.37
N ILE A 389 5.08 -13.84 15.80
CA ILE A 389 5.19 -12.48 16.34
C ILE A 389 6.00 -12.50 17.64
N ASP A 390 5.73 -13.44 18.54
CA ASP A 390 6.46 -13.59 19.82
C ASP A 390 7.94 -13.90 19.58
N ASP A 391 8.25 -14.86 18.71
CA ASP A 391 9.64 -15.21 18.34
C ASP A 391 10.36 -14.00 17.74
N GLY A 392 9.69 -13.25 16.83
CA GLY A 392 10.27 -12.04 16.24
C GLY A 392 10.54 -10.94 17.27
N LEU A 393 9.66 -10.74 18.23
CA LEU A 393 9.84 -9.78 19.33
C LEU A 393 10.99 -10.19 20.24
N GLU A 394 11.10 -11.49 20.58
CA GLU A 394 12.21 -12.00 21.39
C GLU A 394 13.56 -11.81 20.70
N ARG A 395 13.65 -12.15 19.39
CA ARG A 395 14.88 -11.92 18.59
C ARG A 395 15.24 -10.44 18.52
N LEU A 396 14.25 -9.56 18.32
CA LEU A 396 14.44 -8.10 18.28
C LEU A 396 14.98 -7.60 19.62
N ALA A 397 14.34 -7.97 20.73
CA ALA A 397 14.75 -7.55 22.07
C ALA A 397 16.17 -8.03 22.41
N ARG A 398 16.48 -9.30 22.16
CA ARG A 398 17.81 -9.88 22.40
C ARG A 398 18.90 -9.18 21.58
N PHE A 399 18.61 -8.90 20.30
CA PHE A 399 19.57 -8.21 19.42
C PHE A 399 19.83 -6.77 19.91
N LEU A 400 18.77 -6.01 20.23
CA LEU A 400 18.90 -4.63 20.66
C LEU A 400 19.55 -4.46 22.04
N GLN A 401 19.39 -5.44 22.93
CA GLN A 401 20.10 -5.47 24.23
C GLN A 401 21.61 -5.72 24.11
N ALA A 402 22.05 -6.29 23.00
CA ALA A 402 23.46 -6.59 22.74
C ALA A 402 24.19 -5.47 21.98
N LEU A 403 23.48 -4.41 21.58
CA LEU A 403 24.07 -3.20 20.95
C LEU A 403 24.61 -2.25 22.00
#